data_c1baf089c8ae5688ecc241cf714b8995
#
_entry.id   c1baf089c8ae5688ecc241cf714b8995
#
_cell.length_a   1.000
_cell.length_b   1.000
_cell.length_c   1.000
_cell.angle_alpha   90.00
_cell.angle_beta   90.00
_cell.angle_gamma   90.00
#
_symmetry.space_group_name_H-M   'P 1'
#
loop_
_entity.id
_entity.type
_entity.pdbx_description
1 polymer ?
#
loop_
_entity_poly.entity_id
_entity_poly.type
_entity_poly.pdbx_seq_one_letter_code
_entity_poly.pdbx_strand_id
1 'polypeptide(L)'
;MSDIDRSPGFGVYVHWPFCAAKCPYCDFNSHVRHQPVDQQRFVRAFAAEMAHMRARTGPRAVTSIFFGGGTPSLMEPATVGAILESINRNWSVDDRAEITLEANPSSVEAERFRGYRDAGVNRVSLGVQALNDQDLRFLGRLHDVAEARRAIEIARSTFGRLSFDLIYARPGQTPEAWGAELDEAIGLAADHLSLYQLTIEQGTPFFALHQAGKFAVPDPGHAAELYRLTQEVTAARGLPAYEISNHARPGAESRHNLVYWRYGEYVGVGPGAHGRFLEDGARTVTIAERLPEKWCALVEENGHGIVDGEVLSRSQEADEFLLM
;
A
#
# COMPACT_ATOMS: atom_id res chain seq x y z
N MET A 1 26.45 -7.25 9.83
CA MET A 1 24.99 -7.05 9.93
C MET A 1 24.71 -6.71 11.38
N SER A 2 24.32 -5.47 11.66
CA SER A 2 23.97 -5.02 13.02
C SER A 2 22.63 -5.61 13.45
N ASP A 3 22.41 -5.80 14.76
CA ASP A 3 21.15 -6.35 15.32
C ASP A 3 19.89 -5.54 14.90
N ILE A 4 20.08 -4.32 14.41
CA ILE A 4 19.02 -3.45 13.86
C ILE A 4 18.39 -4.06 12.60
N ASP A 5 19.12 -4.85 11.80
CA ASP A 5 18.61 -5.49 10.58
C ASP A 5 17.69 -6.71 10.85
N ARG A 6 17.58 -7.18 12.08
CA ARG A 6 16.75 -8.34 12.45
C ARG A 6 15.46 -7.97 13.17
N SER A 7 15.36 -6.77 13.74
CA SER A 7 14.11 -6.32 14.37
C SER A 7 13.06 -6.02 13.30
N PRO A 8 11.83 -6.54 13.42
CA PRO A 8 10.75 -6.20 12.49
C PRO A 8 10.41 -4.70 12.50
N GLY A 9 10.81 -3.97 13.55
CA GLY A 9 10.49 -2.55 13.71
C GLY A 9 9.05 -2.29 14.16
N PHE A 10 8.67 -1.00 14.19
CA PHE A 10 7.32 -0.54 14.47
C PHE A 10 6.82 0.32 13.31
N GLY A 11 5.67 -0.05 12.74
CA GLY A 11 5.06 0.63 11.60
C GLY A 11 3.88 1.53 11.97
N VAL A 12 3.67 2.59 11.22
CA VAL A 12 2.43 3.37 11.23
C VAL A 12 1.80 3.32 9.85
N TYR A 13 0.62 2.72 9.73
CA TYR A 13 -0.18 2.69 8.51
C TYR A 13 -1.26 3.78 8.58
N VAL A 14 -1.31 4.64 7.59
CA VAL A 14 -2.31 5.70 7.45
C VAL A 14 -3.22 5.37 6.28
N HIS A 15 -4.48 5.09 6.56
CA HIS A 15 -5.45 4.76 5.54
C HIS A 15 -6.17 6.00 5.02
N TRP A 16 -5.91 6.38 3.76
CA TRP A 16 -6.66 7.40 3.06
C TRP A 16 -7.71 6.75 2.16
N PRO A 17 -9.01 6.87 2.45
CA PRO A 17 -10.04 6.04 1.82
C PRO A 17 -10.53 6.53 0.47
N PHE A 18 -10.07 7.68 -0.04
CA PHE A 18 -10.68 8.31 -1.21
C PHE A 18 -9.93 7.98 -2.51
N CYS A 19 -10.71 7.77 -3.59
CA CYS A 19 -10.24 7.58 -4.96
C CYS A 19 -10.96 8.54 -5.91
N ALA A 20 -10.31 8.90 -7.02
CA ALA A 20 -10.94 9.61 -8.13
C ALA A 20 -11.92 8.69 -8.89
N ALA A 21 -11.57 7.41 -9.06
CA ALA A 21 -12.42 6.36 -9.62
C ALA A 21 -12.11 5.02 -8.93
N LYS A 22 -13.08 4.11 -8.87
CA LYS A 22 -12.88 2.76 -8.33
C LYS A 22 -12.58 1.80 -9.47
N CYS A 23 -11.41 1.16 -9.41
CA CYS A 23 -11.02 0.13 -10.36
C CYS A 23 -11.93 -1.11 -10.21
N PRO A 24 -12.31 -1.80 -11.31
CA PRO A 24 -13.28 -2.88 -11.26
C PRO A 24 -12.80 -4.15 -10.55
N TYR A 25 -11.50 -4.30 -10.31
CA TYR A 25 -10.89 -5.40 -9.56
C TYR A 25 -10.65 -5.09 -8.08
N CYS A 26 -10.75 -3.80 -7.67
CA CYS A 26 -10.30 -3.36 -6.35
C CYS A 26 -11.31 -3.66 -5.25
N ASP A 27 -10.88 -4.42 -4.24
CA ASP A 27 -11.63 -4.79 -3.03
C ASP A 27 -11.27 -3.92 -1.80
N PHE A 28 -10.29 -3.03 -1.94
CA PHE A 28 -9.84 -2.15 -0.85
C PHE A 28 -10.97 -1.27 -0.32
N ASN A 29 -10.84 -0.86 0.94
CA ASN A 29 -11.75 0.12 1.55
C ASN A 29 -11.55 1.49 0.90
N SER A 30 -12.11 1.66 -0.30
CA SER A 30 -11.97 2.87 -1.11
C SER A 30 -13.31 3.43 -1.53
N HIS A 31 -13.43 4.76 -1.50
CA HIS A 31 -14.67 5.51 -1.72
C HIS A 31 -14.44 6.59 -2.77
N VAL A 32 -15.23 6.57 -3.85
CA VAL A 32 -15.19 7.64 -4.86
C VAL A 32 -15.86 8.89 -4.32
N ARG A 33 -15.20 10.03 -4.45
CA ARG A 33 -15.74 11.35 -4.07
C ARG A 33 -15.73 12.28 -5.26
N HIS A 34 -16.89 12.88 -5.52
CA HIS A 34 -17.07 13.92 -6.52
C HIS A 34 -17.05 15.33 -5.93
N GLN A 35 -17.19 15.43 -4.61
CA GLN A 35 -17.11 16.68 -3.85
C GLN A 35 -15.73 16.80 -3.18
N PRO A 36 -15.17 18.00 -3.02
CA PRO A 36 -13.94 18.19 -2.27
C PRO A 36 -14.04 17.59 -0.86
N VAL A 37 -12.97 16.93 -0.42
CA VAL A 37 -12.87 16.36 0.93
C VAL A 37 -12.43 17.46 1.88
N ASP A 38 -13.09 17.58 3.04
CA ASP A 38 -12.59 18.41 4.14
C ASP A 38 -11.36 17.75 4.78
N GLN A 39 -10.20 17.95 4.14
CA GLN A 39 -8.94 17.35 4.58
C GLN A 39 -8.55 17.82 5.99
N GLN A 40 -8.92 19.02 6.40
CA GLN A 40 -8.64 19.54 7.74
C GLN A 40 -9.40 18.77 8.83
N ARG A 41 -10.65 18.36 8.56
CA ARG A 41 -11.40 17.47 9.45
C ARG A 41 -10.68 16.14 9.62
N PHE A 42 -10.22 15.54 8.52
CA PHE A 42 -9.47 14.30 8.55
C PHE A 42 -8.14 14.43 9.31
N VAL A 43 -7.38 15.53 9.11
CA VAL A 43 -6.15 15.80 9.86
C VAL A 43 -6.41 15.81 11.37
N ARG A 44 -7.47 16.49 11.81
CA ARG A 44 -7.84 16.52 13.25
C ARG A 44 -8.20 15.13 13.76
N ALA A 45 -8.97 14.37 12.98
CA ALA A 45 -9.38 13.02 13.34
C ALA A 45 -8.17 12.07 13.40
N PHE A 46 -7.27 12.08 12.41
CA PHE A 46 -6.02 11.33 12.46
C PHE A 46 -5.18 11.67 13.70
N ALA A 47 -5.06 12.96 14.03
CA ALA A 47 -4.30 13.40 15.20
C ALA A 47 -4.89 12.87 16.52
N ALA A 48 -6.21 12.87 16.66
CA ALA A 48 -6.89 12.33 17.85
C ALA A 48 -6.72 10.80 17.95
N GLU A 49 -6.93 10.08 16.85
CA GLU A 49 -6.77 8.61 16.85
C GLU A 49 -5.32 8.20 17.11
N MET A 50 -4.33 8.92 16.55
CA MET A 50 -2.91 8.70 16.87
C MET A 50 -2.59 8.90 18.34
N ALA A 51 -3.16 9.92 18.98
CA ALA A 51 -2.98 10.16 20.41
C ALA A 51 -3.58 9.00 21.24
N HIS A 52 -4.74 8.49 20.85
CA HIS A 52 -5.35 7.30 21.45
C HIS A 52 -4.45 6.06 21.28
N MET A 53 -3.97 5.80 20.06
CA MET A 53 -3.08 4.67 19.80
C MET A 53 -1.74 4.78 20.54
N ARG A 54 -1.22 6.01 20.69
CA ARG A 54 0.00 6.26 21.49
C ARG A 54 -0.21 5.90 22.97
N ALA A 55 -1.37 6.19 23.51
CA ALA A 55 -1.67 5.82 24.91
C ALA A 55 -1.67 4.30 25.10
N ARG A 56 -2.12 3.53 24.11
CA ARG A 56 -2.17 2.07 24.11
C ARG A 56 -0.81 1.41 23.86
N THR A 57 -0.07 1.89 22.86
CA THR A 57 1.22 1.29 22.47
C THR A 57 2.38 1.68 23.38
N GLY A 58 2.25 2.76 24.13
CA GLY A 58 3.38 3.36 24.83
C GLY A 58 4.45 3.94 23.86
N PRO A 59 5.64 4.30 24.36
CA PRO A 59 6.73 4.82 23.53
C PRO A 59 7.26 3.74 22.57
N ARG A 60 7.40 4.07 21.28
CA ARG A 60 7.96 3.24 20.21
C ARG A 60 8.87 4.09 19.32
N ALA A 61 9.84 3.45 18.68
CA ALA A 61 10.60 4.03 17.59
C ALA A 61 9.96 3.60 16.27
N VAL A 62 9.38 4.54 15.53
CA VAL A 62 8.76 4.29 14.23
C VAL A 62 9.84 4.13 13.17
N THR A 63 9.89 2.96 12.53
CA THR A 63 10.84 2.63 11.47
C THR A 63 10.26 2.72 10.07
N SER A 64 8.92 2.69 9.97
CA SER A 64 8.21 2.87 8.70
C SER A 64 6.86 3.57 8.88
N ILE A 65 6.52 4.43 7.92
CA ILE A 65 5.22 5.07 7.79
C ILE A 65 4.72 4.76 6.37
N PHE A 66 3.47 4.33 6.25
CA PHE A 66 2.90 3.98 4.96
C PHE A 66 1.53 4.64 4.78
N PHE A 67 1.42 5.51 3.79
CA PHE A 67 0.15 6.08 3.36
C PHE A 67 -0.42 5.21 2.25
N GLY A 68 -1.50 4.50 2.54
CA GLY A 68 -2.14 3.57 1.61
C GLY A 68 -3.66 3.67 1.62
N GLY A 69 -4.33 2.73 0.95
CA GLY A 69 -5.78 2.54 0.96
C GLY A 69 -6.47 2.83 -0.35
N GLY A 70 -7.09 3.99 -0.50
CA GLY A 70 -7.69 4.44 -1.75
C GLY A 70 -6.62 5.01 -2.69
N THR A 71 -6.42 6.31 -2.63
CA THR A 71 -5.39 7.02 -3.40
C THR A 71 -4.80 8.13 -2.51
N PRO A 72 -3.77 7.85 -1.72
CA PRO A 72 -3.15 8.82 -0.81
C PRO A 72 -2.64 10.09 -1.49
N SER A 73 -2.22 10.01 -2.74
CA SER A 73 -1.78 11.16 -3.55
C SER A 73 -2.90 12.14 -3.92
N LEU A 74 -4.15 11.87 -3.54
CA LEU A 74 -5.23 12.88 -3.58
C LEU A 74 -5.17 13.87 -2.41
N MET A 75 -4.44 13.55 -1.33
CA MET A 75 -4.18 14.51 -0.27
C MET A 75 -3.34 15.69 -0.78
N GLU A 76 -3.59 16.86 -0.24
CA GLU A 76 -2.67 17.98 -0.43
C GLU A 76 -1.35 17.71 0.33
N PRO A 77 -0.19 18.15 -0.20
CA PRO A 77 1.09 17.97 0.52
C PRO A 77 1.07 18.49 1.96
N ALA A 78 0.37 19.59 2.21
CA ALA A 78 0.19 20.13 3.56
C ALA A 78 -0.57 19.17 4.50
N THR A 79 -1.54 18.41 3.97
CA THR A 79 -2.26 17.37 4.72
C THR A 79 -1.32 16.22 5.12
N VAL A 80 -0.50 15.75 4.18
CA VAL A 80 0.52 14.72 4.46
C VAL A 80 1.51 15.22 5.50
N GLY A 81 2.00 16.44 5.37
CA GLY A 81 2.90 17.07 6.37
C GLY A 81 2.28 17.14 7.76
N ALA A 82 1.03 17.58 7.88
CA ALA A 82 0.33 17.67 9.16
C ALA A 82 0.13 16.30 9.83
N ILE A 83 -0.12 15.24 9.02
CA ILE A 83 -0.22 13.87 9.53
C ILE A 83 1.16 13.38 10.02
N LEU A 84 2.24 13.61 9.25
CA LEU A 84 3.61 13.26 9.66
C LEU A 84 4.04 13.99 10.93
N GLU A 85 3.71 15.27 11.08
CA GLU A 85 3.93 16.03 12.31
C GLU A 85 3.17 15.41 13.49
N SER A 86 1.93 14.94 13.26
CA SER A 86 1.15 14.26 14.30
C SER A 86 1.80 12.93 14.71
N ILE A 87 2.32 12.14 13.76
CA ILE A 87 3.06 10.92 14.07
C ILE A 87 4.29 11.27 14.93
N ASN A 88 5.06 12.28 14.53
CA ASN A 88 6.28 12.67 15.24
C ASN A 88 6.00 13.25 16.64
N ARG A 89 4.83 13.85 16.89
CA ARG A 89 4.40 14.26 18.24
C ARG A 89 4.07 13.08 19.14
N ASN A 90 3.62 11.97 18.59
CA ASN A 90 3.18 10.81 19.35
C ASN A 90 4.30 9.78 19.55
N TRP A 91 5.16 9.56 18.57
CA TRP A 91 6.24 8.56 18.62
C TRP A 91 7.55 9.16 18.15
N SER A 92 8.67 8.55 18.57
CA SER A 92 9.98 8.90 18.03
C SER A 92 10.09 8.29 16.63
N VAL A 93 10.20 9.12 15.60
CA VAL A 93 10.44 8.64 14.23
C VAL A 93 11.95 8.51 14.02
N ASP A 94 12.41 7.33 13.58
CA ASP A 94 13.82 7.09 13.26
C ASP A 94 14.26 8.01 12.11
N ASP A 95 15.44 8.59 12.18
CA ASP A 95 15.98 9.48 11.13
C ASP A 95 16.09 8.78 9.76
N ARG A 96 16.12 7.45 9.75
CA ARG A 96 16.13 6.61 8.55
C ARG A 96 14.80 5.94 8.28
N ALA A 97 13.71 6.35 8.93
CA ALA A 97 12.39 5.77 8.70
C ALA A 97 12.02 5.83 7.21
N GLU A 98 11.48 4.73 6.71
CA GLU A 98 10.88 4.70 5.37
C GLU A 98 9.49 5.31 5.43
N ILE A 99 9.26 6.38 4.68
CA ILE A 99 7.98 7.08 4.60
C ILE A 99 7.46 6.94 3.17
N THR A 100 6.54 5.99 2.99
CA THR A 100 5.97 5.64 1.67
C THR A 100 4.62 6.30 1.48
N LEU A 101 4.36 6.77 0.25
CA LEU A 101 3.06 7.25 -0.20
C LEU A 101 2.67 6.54 -1.51
N GLU A 102 1.47 5.94 -1.54
CA GLU A 102 0.89 5.40 -2.76
C GLU A 102 0.33 6.51 -3.64
N ALA A 103 0.54 6.38 -4.95
CA ALA A 103 0.08 7.34 -5.94
C ALA A 103 -0.35 6.66 -7.24
N ASN A 104 -1.27 7.29 -7.98
CA ASN A 104 -1.50 6.92 -9.37
C ASN A 104 -0.51 7.68 -10.28
N PRO A 105 -0.11 7.08 -11.40
CA PRO A 105 0.83 7.69 -12.32
C PRO A 105 0.14 8.66 -13.29
N SER A 106 -0.74 9.54 -12.77
CA SER A 106 -1.34 10.61 -13.54
C SER A 106 -0.48 11.87 -13.54
N SER A 107 -0.60 12.71 -14.57
CA SER A 107 0.15 13.96 -14.68
C SER A 107 -0.12 14.90 -13.50
N VAL A 108 -1.37 15.00 -13.07
CA VAL A 108 -1.79 15.87 -11.94
C VAL A 108 -1.15 15.42 -10.61
N GLU A 109 -1.04 14.11 -10.37
CA GLU A 109 -0.43 13.59 -9.15
C GLU A 109 1.09 13.75 -9.16
N ALA A 110 1.73 13.55 -10.32
CA ALA A 110 3.17 13.73 -10.49
C ALA A 110 3.63 15.18 -10.22
N GLU A 111 2.81 16.18 -10.51
CA GLU A 111 3.11 17.59 -10.19
C GLU A 111 3.24 17.84 -8.68
N ARG A 112 2.57 17.03 -7.85
CA ARG A 112 2.59 17.16 -6.38
C ARG A 112 3.77 16.45 -5.72
N PHE A 113 4.53 15.63 -6.44
CA PHE A 113 5.60 14.79 -5.85
C PHE A 113 6.66 15.60 -5.08
N ARG A 114 7.04 16.76 -5.57
CA ARG A 114 7.96 17.66 -4.84
C ARG A 114 7.38 18.07 -3.49
N GLY A 115 6.10 18.43 -3.45
CA GLY A 115 5.42 18.80 -2.21
C GLY A 115 5.38 17.66 -1.21
N TYR A 116 5.16 16.42 -1.64
CA TYR A 116 5.21 15.25 -0.74
C TYR A 116 6.62 14.99 -0.22
N ARG A 117 7.64 15.10 -1.10
CA ARG A 117 9.03 15.00 -0.66
C ARG A 117 9.38 16.08 0.36
N ASP A 118 8.98 17.32 0.12
CA ASP A 118 9.24 18.44 1.02
C ASP A 118 8.47 18.29 2.35
N ALA A 119 7.32 17.59 2.33
CA ALA A 119 6.58 17.21 3.53
C ALA A 119 7.25 16.06 4.32
N GLY A 120 8.22 15.35 3.75
CA GLY A 120 8.97 14.29 4.42
C GLY A 120 8.82 12.89 3.82
N VAL A 121 8.00 12.70 2.77
CA VAL A 121 7.90 11.41 2.05
C VAL A 121 9.23 11.13 1.35
N ASN A 122 9.80 9.92 1.54
CA ASN A 122 11.09 9.54 0.96
C ASN A 122 11.00 8.34 0.00
N ARG A 123 9.82 7.70 -0.09
CA ARG A 123 9.51 6.61 -1.02
C ARG A 123 8.11 6.81 -1.62
N VAL A 124 7.97 6.52 -2.92
CA VAL A 124 6.66 6.49 -3.58
C VAL A 124 6.40 5.12 -4.19
N SER A 125 5.15 4.62 -4.12
CA SER A 125 4.68 3.43 -4.83
C SER A 125 3.63 3.84 -5.87
N LEU A 126 3.88 3.55 -7.15
CA LEU A 126 3.02 3.96 -8.25
C LEU A 126 2.15 2.80 -8.74
N GLY A 127 0.85 2.96 -8.70
CA GLY A 127 -0.10 1.99 -9.24
C GLY A 127 -0.15 2.03 -10.78
N VAL A 128 0.89 1.58 -11.47
CA VAL A 128 1.00 1.54 -12.94
C VAL A 128 0.06 0.50 -13.54
N GLN A 129 0.07 -0.71 -13.02
CA GLN A 129 -0.79 -1.86 -13.28
C GLN A 129 -0.56 -2.58 -14.61
N ALA A 130 -0.25 -1.89 -15.72
CA ALA A 130 0.14 -2.50 -16.99
C ALA A 130 0.96 -1.52 -17.83
N LEU A 131 1.77 -2.05 -18.76
CA LEU A 131 2.56 -1.26 -19.71
C LEU A 131 2.01 -1.31 -21.14
N ASN A 132 0.71 -1.57 -21.29
CA ASN A 132 -0.03 -1.40 -22.54
C ASN A 132 -1.43 -0.80 -22.28
N ASP A 133 -1.89 0.03 -23.21
CA ASP A 133 -3.13 0.79 -23.04
C ASP A 133 -4.39 -0.05 -23.10
N GLN A 134 -4.36 -1.22 -23.77
CA GLN A 134 -5.51 -2.11 -23.83
C GLN A 134 -5.80 -2.70 -22.45
N ASP A 135 -4.76 -3.16 -21.76
CA ASP A 135 -4.88 -3.73 -20.43
C ASP A 135 -5.17 -2.67 -19.38
N LEU A 136 -4.61 -1.46 -19.50
CA LEU A 136 -4.98 -0.34 -18.64
C LEU A 136 -6.47 -0.02 -18.73
N ARG A 137 -7.03 0.02 -19.93
CA ARG A 137 -8.48 0.19 -20.11
C ARG A 137 -9.30 -0.96 -19.55
N PHE A 138 -8.86 -2.20 -19.73
CA PHE A 138 -9.50 -3.38 -19.14
C PHE A 138 -9.50 -3.29 -17.60
N LEU A 139 -8.37 -2.90 -17.00
CA LEU A 139 -8.22 -2.70 -15.56
C LEU A 139 -8.93 -1.42 -15.04
N GLY A 140 -9.60 -0.66 -15.91
CA GLY A 140 -10.32 0.57 -15.52
C GLY A 140 -9.40 1.70 -15.06
N ARG A 141 -8.14 1.74 -15.56
CA ARG A 141 -7.20 2.79 -15.23
C ARG A 141 -7.50 4.06 -16.04
N LEU A 142 -7.29 5.21 -15.41
CA LEU A 142 -7.55 6.53 -16.01
C LEU A 142 -6.34 7.08 -16.78
N HIS A 143 -5.14 6.58 -16.52
CA HIS A 143 -3.90 6.97 -17.17
C HIS A 143 -3.57 6.04 -18.34
N ASP A 144 -2.75 6.50 -19.25
CA ASP A 144 -2.14 5.72 -20.33
C ASP A 144 -0.65 5.39 -20.01
N VAL A 145 -0.04 4.57 -20.88
CA VAL A 145 1.36 4.14 -20.71
C VAL A 145 2.33 5.32 -20.77
N ALA A 146 2.06 6.34 -21.59
CA ALA A 146 2.92 7.51 -21.70
C ALA A 146 2.90 8.35 -20.41
N GLU A 147 1.73 8.50 -19.77
CA GLU A 147 1.61 9.13 -18.46
C GLU A 147 2.32 8.32 -17.38
N ALA A 148 2.17 6.99 -17.39
CA ALA A 148 2.85 6.11 -16.42
C ALA A 148 4.37 6.23 -16.51
N ARG A 149 4.94 6.17 -17.71
CA ARG A 149 6.40 6.35 -17.92
C ARG A 149 6.88 7.72 -17.44
N ARG A 150 6.14 8.79 -17.77
CA ARG A 150 6.47 10.15 -17.31
C ARG A 150 6.43 10.26 -15.79
N ALA A 151 5.40 9.70 -15.14
CA ALA A 151 5.29 9.69 -13.69
C ALA A 151 6.45 8.93 -13.02
N ILE A 152 6.88 7.80 -13.58
CA ILE A 152 8.05 7.04 -13.12
C ILE A 152 9.34 7.90 -13.21
N GLU A 153 9.56 8.63 -14.30
CA GLU A 153 10.71 9.51 -14.45
C GLU A 153 10.71 10.65 -13.42
N ILE A 154 9.55 11.31 -13.22
CA ILE A 154 9.40 12.37 -12.22
C ILE A 154 9.62 11.81 -10.82
N ALA A 155 9.05 10.66 -10.50
CA ALA A 155 9.23 10.01 -9.22
C ALA A 155 10.70 9.66 -8.96
N ARG A 156 11.40 9.08 -9.96
CA ARG A 156 12.82 8.73 -9.89
C ARG A 156 13.71 9.96 -9.64
N SER A 157 13.37 11.10 -10.23
CA SER A 157 14.12 12.35 -10.01
C SER A 157 13.78 13.06 -8.70
N THR A 158 12.67 12.70 -8.08
CA THR A 158 12.15 13.38 -6.90
C THR A 158 12.45 12.62 -5.61
N PHE A 159 12.25 11.30 -5.59
CA PHE A 159 12.38 10.48 -4.40
C PHE A 159 13.66 9.64 -4.42
N GLY A 160 14.20 9.37 -3.22
CA GLY A 160 15.35 8.47 -3.08
C GLY A 160 15.01 7.00 -3.35
N ARG A 161 13.73 6.63 -3.22
CA ARG A 161 13.20 5.29 -3.44
C ARG A 161 11.88 5.30 -4.19
N LEU A 162 11.74 4.35 -5.11
CA LEU A 162 10.57 4.20 -5.97
C LEU A 162 10.22 2.72 -6.10
N SER A 163 8.93 2.41 -6.03
CA SER A 163 8.37 1.17 -6.55
C SER A 163 7.18 1.47 -7.46
N PHE A 164 6.83 0.50 -8.29
CA PHE A 164 5.54 0.53 -8.97
C PHE A 164 4.96 -0.89 -9.09
N ASP A 165 3.65 -0.91 -9.25
CA ASP A 165 2.88 -2.13 -9.23
C ASP A 165 2.47 -2.52 -10.65
N LEU A 166 2.54 -3.82 -10.98
CA LEU A 166 1.94 -4.41 -12.17
C LEU A 166 1.02 -5.56 -11.77
N ILE A 167 -0.04 -5.75 -12.54
CA ILE A 167 -0.96 -6.86 -12.42
C ILE A 167 -0.76 -7.79 -13.60
N TYR A 168 -0.33 -9.03 -13.36
CA TYR A 168 -0.18 -10.08 -14.39
C TYR A 168 -1.30 -11.13 -14.27
N ALA A 169 -1.25 -12.17 -15.10
CA ALA A 169 -2.30 -13.19 -15.26
C ALA A 169 -3.65 -12.57 -15.69
N ARG A 170 -3.59 -11.56 -16.53
CA ARG A 170 -4.76 -10.92 -17.14
C ARG A 170 -5.36 -11.86 -18.22
N PRO A 171 -6.64 -11.68 -18.58
CA PRO A 171 -7.29 -12.46 -19.64
C PRO A 171 -6.47 -12.50 -20.93
N GLY A 172 -6.14 -13.71 -21.38
CA GLY A 172 -5.41 -13.92 -22.64
C GLY A 172 -3.92 -13.57 -22.60
N GLN A 173 -3.37 -13.20 -21.46
CA GLN A 173 -1.93 -12.90 -21.33
C GLN A 173 -1.10 -14.18 -21.51
N THR A 174 -0.15 -14.17 -22.46
CA THR A 174 0.77 -15.28 -22.67
C THR A 174 2.08 -15.10 -21.92
N PRO A 175 2.85 -16.18 -21.65
CA PRO A 175 4.16 -16.07 -21.02
C PRO A 175 5.13 -15.16 -21.78
N GLU A 176 5.10 -15.19 -23.12
CA GLU A 176 5.96 -14.33 -23.95
C GLU A 176 5.59 -12.85 -23.82
N ALA A 177 4.28 -12.54 -23.83
CA ALA A 177 3.81 -11.17 -23.67
C ALA A 177 4.13 -10.63 -22.28
N TRP A 178 3.92 -11.45 -21.24
CA TRP A 178 4.28 -11.09 -19.86
C TRP A 178 5.78 -10.95 -19.69
N GLY A 179 6.59 -11.85 -20.23
CA GLY A 179 8.04 -11.75 -20.15
C GLY A 179 8.58 -10.47 -20.77
N ALA A 180 8.05 -10.07 -21.92
CA ALA A 180 8.44 -8.81 -22.58
C ALA A 180 8.04 -7.57 -21.74
N GLU A 181 6.82 -7.55 -21.19
CA GLU A 181 6.34 -6.48 -20.31
C GLU A 181 7.16 -6.39 -19.01
N LEU A 182 7.51 -7.55 -18.45
CA LEU A 182 8.33 -7.64 -17.24
C LEU A 182 9.77 -7.15 -17.49
N ASP A 183 10.37 -7.49 -18.62
CA ASP A 183 11.69 -6.98 -19.01
C ASP A 183 11.69 -5.46 -19.16
N GLU A 184 10.64 -4.89 -19.75
CA GLU A 184 10.46 -3.44 -19.83
C GLU A 184 10.30 -2.83 -18.43
N ALA A 185 9.45 -3.43 -17.58
CA ALA A 185 9.23 -2.97 -16.21
C ALA A 185 10.53 -2.95 -15.39
N ILE A 186 11.35 -4.00 -15.50
CA ILE A 186 12.65 -4.06 -14.82
C ILE A 186 13.59 -2.96 -15.32
N GLY A 187 13.56 -2.64 -16.61
CA GLY A 187 14.31 -1.51 -17.19
C GLY A 187 13.86 -0.15 -16.65
N LEU A 188 12.58 -0.02 -16.35
CA LEU A 188 12.00 1.19 -15.74
C LEU A 188 12.15 1.23 -14.22
N ALA A 189 12.26 0.07 -13.55
CA ALA A 189 12.38 0.00 -12.10
C ALA A 189 13.71 0.57 -11.60
N ALA A 190 13.67 1.17 -10.41
CA ALA A 190 14.89 1.58 -9.72
C ALA A 190 15.48 0.39 -8.94
N ASP A 191 14.72 -0.07 -7.92
CA ASP A 191 15.20 -1.07 -6.97
C ASP A 191 14.10 -2.00 -6.44
N HIS A 192 12.82 -1.77 -6.80
CA HIS A 192 11.68 -2.50 -6.27
C HIS A 192 10.51 -2.56 -7.27
N LEU A 193 9.85 -3.72 -7.36
CA LEU A 193 8.61 -3.96 -8.11
C LEU A 193 7.62 -4.74 -7.27
N SER A 194 6.34 -4.38 -7.36
CA SER A 194 5.22 -5.16 -6.83
C SER A 194 4.49 -5.80 -8.02
N LEU A 195 4.46 -7.12 -8.08
CA LEU A 195 3.94 -7.90 -9.19
C LEU A 195 2.80 -8.78 -8.68
N TYR A 196 1.57 -8.30 -8.85
CA TYR A 196 0.37 -8.96 -8.33
C TYR A 196 -0.28 -9.82 -9.41
N GLN A 197 -0.63 -11.06 -9.07
CA GLN A 197 -1.50 -11.87 -9.93
C GLN A 197 -2.93 -11.31 -9.85
N LEU A 198 -3.61 -11.18 -10.99
CA LEU A 198 -5.02 -10.77 -10.99
C LEU A 198 -5.88 -11.81 -10.28
N THR A 199 -6.53 -11.39 -9.21
CA THR A 199 -7.51 -12.17 -8.46
C THR A 199 -8.93 -11.61 -8.68
N ILE A 200 -9.93 -12.47 -8.55
CA ILE A 200 -11.34 -12.10 -8.73
C ILE A 200 -12.03 -12.09 -7.38
N GLU A 201 -12.01 -10.92 -6.75
CA GLU A 201 -12.51 -10.74 -5.38
C GLU A 201 -14.03 -10.54 -5.34
N GLN A 202 -14.69 -11.18 -4.37
CA GLN A 202 -16.13 -11.02 -4.16
C GLN A 202 -16.48 -9.55 -3.87
N GLY A 203 -17.66 -9.14 -4.34
CA GLY A 203 -18.12 -7.76 -4.16
C GLY A 203 -17.52 -6.73 -5.14
N THR A 204 -16.62 -7.16 -6.02
CA THR A 204 -16.07 -6.31 -7.08
C THR A 204 -16.87 -6.40 -8.39
N PRO A 205 -16.85 -5.36 -9.25
CA PRO A 205 -17.41 -5.46 -10.59
C PRO A 205 -16.81 -6.61 -11.42
N PHE A 206 -15.53 -6.91 -11.28
CA PHE A 206 -14.89 -8.04 -11.97
C PHE A 206 -15.47 -9.38 -11.55
N PHE A 207 -15.84 -9.57 -10.29
CA PHE A 207 -16.51 -10.77 -9.84
C PHE A 207 -17.83 -11.01 -10.61
N ALA A 208 -18.68 -9.98 -10.70
CA ALA A 208 -19.96 -10.07 -11.42
C ALA A 208 -19.76 -10.33 -12.92
N LEU A 209 -18.79 -9.65 -13.55
CA LEU A 209 -18.48 -9.84 -14.98
C LEU A 209 -17.90 -11.23 -15.26
N HIS A 210 -17.01 -11.73 -14.41
CA HIS A 210 -16.45 -13.07 -14.51
C HIS A 210 -17.51 -14.15 -14.34
N GLN A 211 -18.38 -14.03 -13.33
CA GLN A 211 -19.51 -14.94 -13.14
C GLN A 211 -20.50 -14.95 -14.33
N ALA A 212 -20.65 -13.81 -15.00
CA ALA A 212 -21.44 -13.68 -16.21
C ALA A 212 -20.74 -14.19 -17.50
N GLY A 213 -19.51 -14.73 -17.38
CA GLY A 213 -18.73 -15.25 -18.52
C GLY A 213 -18.25 -14.18 -19.50
N LYS A 214 -18.15 -12.89 -19.06
CA LYS A 214 -17.70 -11.79 -19.91
C LYS A 214 -16.19 -11.82 -20.17
N PHE A 215 -15.42 -12.42 -19.29
CA PHE A 215 -14.01 -12.74 -19.47
C PHE A 215 -13.65 -13.93 -18.58
N ALA A 216 -12.51 -14.56 -18.85
CA ALA A 216 -11.93 -15.61 -18.03
C ALA A 216 -10.50 -15.23 -17.64
N VAL A 217 -10.09 -15.54 -16.41
CA VAL A 217 -8.68 -15.51 -16.02
C VAL A 217 -7.97 -16.78 -16.49
N PRO A 218 -6.62 -16.81 -16.58
CA PRO A 218 -5.88 -18.01 -16.87
C PRO A 218 -6.26 -19.17 -15.95
N ASP A 219 -6.22 -20.39 -16.48
CA ASP A 219 -6.38 -21.58 -15.64
C ASP A 219 -5.21 -21.71 -14.64
N PRO A 220 -5.35 -22.51 -13.57
CA PRO A 220 -4.33 -22.63 -12.52
C PRO A 220 -2.95 -23.05 -13.03
N GLY A 221 -2.88 -23.88 -14.09
CA GLY A 221 -1.61 -24.32 -14.68
C GLY A 221 -0.88 -23.16 -15.37
N HIS A 222 -1.63 -22.40 -16.18
CA HIS A 222 -1.10 -21.22 -16.86
C HIS A 222 -0.75 -20.08 -15.89
N ALA A 223 -1.59 -19.85 -14.87
CA ALA A 223 -1.29 -18.89 -13.82
C ALA A 223 0.01 -19.22 -13.05
N ALA A 224 0.22 -20.51 -12.73
CA ALA A 224 1.45 -20.99 -12.11
C ALA A 224 2.68 -20.87 -13.03
N GLU A 225 2.51 -20.99 -14.34
CA GLU A 225 3.58 -20.75 -15.32
C GLU A 225 3.99 -19.27 -15.32
N LEU A 226 3.03 -18.35 -15.37
CA LEU A 226 3.30 -16.92 -15.30
C LEU A 226 3.98 -16.52 -13.99
N TYR A 227 3.56 -17.11 -12.86
CA TYR A 227 4.21 -16.90 -11.57
C TYR A 227 5.67 -17.36 -11.57
N ARG A 228 5.95 -18.59 -12.06
CA ARG A 228 7.33 -19.11 -12.16
C ARG A 228 8.21 -18.22 -13.04
N LEU A 229 7.68 -17.83 -14.21
CA LEU A 229 8.37 -16.90 -15.12
C LEU A 229 8.72 -15.59 -14.42
N THR A 230 7.77 -15.03 -13.63
CA THR A 230 8.00 -13.82 -12.85
C THR A 230 9.18 -14.00 -11.90
N GLN A 231 9.19 -15.09 -11.12
CA GLN A 231 10.28 -15.37 -10.15
C GLN A 231 11.63 -15.54 -10.85
N GLU A 232 11.67 -16.28 -11.96
CA GLU A 232 12.89 -16.57 -12.71
C GLU A 232 13.49 -15.29 -13.33
N VAL A 233 12.67 -14.49 -14.00
CA VAL A 233 13.11 -13.26 -14.68
C VAL A 233 13.58 -12.22 -13.69
N THR A 234 12.81 -11.96 -12.64
CA THR A 234 13.18 -10.95 -11.64
C THR A 234 14.45 -11.33 -10.89
N ALA A 235 14.58 -12.61 -10.47
CA ALA A 235 15.79 -13.10 -9.80
C ALA A 235 17.03 -13.00 -10.72
N ALA A 236 16.92 -13.39 -12.00
CA ALA A 236 18.00 -13.30 -12.97
C ALA A 236 18.46 -11.85 -13.24
N ARG A 237 17.57 -10.87 -13.01
CA ARG A 237 17.86 -9.44 -13.17
C ARG A 237 18.24 -8.74 -11.85
N GLY A 238 18.45 -9.51 -10.76
CA GLY A 238 18.90 -8.99 -9.47
C GLY A 238 17.80 -8.33 -8.64
N LEU A 239 16.54 -8.65 -8.91
CA LEU A 239 15.36 -8.31 -8.11
C LEU A 239 14.67 -9.60 -7.60
N PRO A 240 15.31 -10.40 -6.73
CA PRO A 240 14.66 -11.58 -6.19
C PRO A 240 13.41 -11.21 -5.37
N ALA A 241 12.42 -12.10 -5.32
CA ALA A 241 11.30 -11.97 -4.41
C ALA A 241 11.80 -11.99 -2.95
N TYR A 242 11.28 -11.11 -2.12
CA TYR A 242 11.48 -11.14 -0.67
C TYR A 242 10.20 -11.56 0.08
N GLU A 243 9.11 -11.64 -0.66
CA GLU A 243 7.83 -12.26 -0.30
C GLU A 243 7.07 -12.63 -1.59
N ILE A 244 5.79 -13.00 -1.51
CA ILE A 244 5.03 -13.60 -2.62
C ILE A 244 4.96 -12.72 -3.88
N SER A 245 4.72 -11.41 -3.70
CA SER A 245 4.42 -10.47 -4.80
C SER A 245 5.43 -9.36 -4.96
N ASN A 246 6.31 -9.14 -3.98
CA ASN A 246 7.24 -8.03 -3.99
C ASN A 246 8.67 -8.48 -4.23
N HIS A 247 9.32 -7.79 -5.17
CA HIS A 247 10.64 -8.07 -5.68
C HIS A 247 11.54 -6.86 -5.50
N ALA A 248 12.74 -7.05 -4.95
CA ALA A 248 13.64 -5.94 -4.70
C ALA A 248 15.10 -6.35 -4.86
N ARG A 249 15.96 -5.37 -5.11
CA ARG A 249 17.39 -5.56 -4.90
C ARG A 249 17.65 -5.83 -3.42
N PRO A 250 18.60 -6.69 -3.06
CA PRO A 250 18.94 -6.91 -1.66
C PRO A 250 19.25 -5.61 -0.92
N GLY A 251 18.54 -5.36 0.19
CA GLY A 251 18.62 -4.12 0.97
C GLY A 251 17.68 -3.00 0.51
N ALA A 252 16.88 -3.25 -0.53
CA ALA A 252 15.88 -2.33 -1.05
C ALA A 252 14.44 -2.82 -0.87
N GLU A 253 14.22 -3.79 0.00
CA GLU A 253 12.91 -4.27 0.39
C GLU A 253 12.09 -3.13 1.02
N SER A 254 10.77 -3.15 0.87
CA SER A 254 9.90 -2.22 1.61
C SER A 254 9.94 -2.55 3.09
N ARG A 255 10.40 -1.59 3.90
CA ARG A 255 10.48 -1.79 5.34
C ARG A 255 9.11 -1.98 5.98
N HIS A 256 8.10 -1.30 5.44
CA HIS A 256 6.73 -1.44 5.94
C HIS A 256 6.17 -2.84 5.66
N ASN A 257 6.39 -3.39 4.45
CA ASN A 257 6.00 -4.77 4.13
C ASN A 257 6.72 -5.77 5.05
N LEU A 258 8.01 -5.54 5.32
CA LEU A 258 8.77 -6.40 6.21
C LEU A 258 8.28 -6.35 7.67
N VAL A 259 7.63 -5.27 8.13
CA VAL A 259 6.97 -5.28 9.44
C VAL A 259 5.88 -6.35 9.47
N TYR A 260 5.07 -6.46 8.42
CA TYR A 260 4.03 -7.50 8.33
C TYR A 260 4.65 -8.91 8.24
N TRP A 261 5.50 -9.14 7.23
CA TRP A 261 6.09 -10.45 6.95
C TRP A 261 7.03 -10.99 8.04
N ARG A 262 7.50 -10.13 8.93
CA ARG A 262 8.31 -10.53 10.11
C ARG A 262 7.50 -10.53 11.39
N TYR A 263 6.18 -10.51 11.28
CA TYR A 263 5.25 -10.49 12.42
C TYR A 263 5.57 -9.36 13.41
N GLY A 264 5.90 -8.18 12.88
CA GLY A 264 6.20 -6.98 13.66
C GLY A 264 4.96 -6.32 14.27
N GLU A 265 5.17 -5.16 14.88
CA GLU A 265 4.11 -4.35 15.43
C GLU A 265 3.79 -3.17 14.51
N TYR A 266 2.51 -2.88 14.34
CA TYR A 266 2.08 -1.67 13.63
C TYR A 266 0.73 -1.17 14.14
N VAL A 267 0.55 0.14 14.08
CA VAL A 267 -0.74 0.78 14.27
C VAL A 267 -1.31 1.19 12.92
N GLY A 268 -2.60 0.91 12.73
CA GLY A 268 -3.37 1.46 11.63
C GLY A 268 -4.25 2.58 12.12
N VAL A 269 -4.26 3.70 11.40
CA VAL A 269 -5.12 4.86 11.67
C VAL A 269 -5.89 5.25 10.42
N GLY A 270 -7.13 5.64 10.60
CA GLY A 270 -8.00 6.01 9.49
C GLY A 270 -9.11 5.01 9.19
N PRO A 271 -10.05 5.38 8.30
CA PRO A 271 -11.24 4.57 7.99
C PRO A 271 -10.91 3.19 7.43
N GLY A 272 -11.24 2.12 8.16
CA GLY A 272 -10.98 0.74 7.77
C GLY A 272 -9.54 0.27 7.99
N ALA A 273 -8.72 1.04 8.70
CA ALA A 273 -7.37 0.62 9.06
C ALA A 273 -7.40 -0.51 10.09
N HIS A 274 -6.40 -1.38 9.97
CA HIS A 274 -6.16 -2.48 10.91
C HIS A 274 -4.83 -2.24 11.63
N GLY A 275 -4.72 -2.70 12.88
CA GLY A 275 -3.48 -2.65 13.66
C GLY A 275 -3.16 -3.96 14.33
N ARG A 276 -1.88 -4.21 14.57
CA ARG A 276 -1.31 -5.36 15.30
C ARG A 276 -0.17 -4.87 16.17
N PHE A 277 -0.34 -4.84 17.48
CA PHE A 277 0.69 -4.32 18.40
C PHE A 277 0.60 -5.02 19.76
N LEU A 278 1.63 -4.84 20.57
CA LEU A 278 1.63 -5.32 21.94
C LEU A 278 1.07 -4.23 22.88
N GLU A 279 0.02 -4.59 23.61
CA GLU A 279 -0.59 -3.80 24.68
C GLU A 279 -0.49 -4.61 25.97
N ASP A 280 0.20 -4.09 26.97
CA ASP A 280 0.48 -4.79 28.24
C ASP A 280 1.10 -6.19 28.06
N GLY A 281 1.89 -6.37 27.02
CA GLY A 281 2.58 -7.63 26.71
C GLY A 281 1.73 -8.66 25.95
N ALA A 282 0.48 -8.35 25.62
CA ALA A 282 -0.40 -9.19 24.82
C ALA A 282 -0.58 -8.62 23.41
N ARG A 283 -0.59 -9.47 22.38
CA ARG A 283 -0.82 -9.03 21.00
C ARG A 283 -2.28 -8.67 20.81
N THR A 284 -2.49 -7.43 20.42
CA THR A 284 -3.82 -6.84 20.23
C THR A 284 -4.05 -6.51 18.77
N VAL A 285 -5.25 -6.82 18.29
CA VAL A 285 -5.77 -6.46 16.96
C VAL A 285 -6.71 -5.28 17.12
N THR A 286 -6.70 -4.37 16.18
CA THR A 286 -7.71 -3.29 16.07
C THR A 286 -8.22 -3.17 14.64
N ILE A 287 -9.51 -2.86 14.51
CA ILE A 287 -10.19 -2.62 13.23
C ILE A 287 -10.99 -1.34 13.35
N ALA A 288 -10.71 -0.36 12.48
CA ALA A 288 -11.43 0.90 12.45
C ALA A 288 -12.70 0.84 11.58
N GLU A 289 -13.65 1.71 11.86
CA GLU A 289 -14.86 1.92 11.04
C GLU A 289 -14.50 2.20 9.58
N ARG A 290 -15.15 1.50 8.65
CA ARG A 290 -14.84 1.57 7.22
C ARG A 290 -15.38 2.81 6.53
N LEU A 291 -16.53 3.34 6.96
CA LEU A 291 -17.16 4.49 6.34
C LEU A 291 -16.47 5.79 6.81
N PRO A 292 -15.92 6.61 5.88
CA PRO A 292 -15.07 7.74 6.25
C PRO A 292 -15.72 8.76 7.19
N GLU A 293 -16.96 9.15 6.91
CA GLU A 293 -17.67 10.12 7.74
C GLU A 293 -18.06 9.56 9.10
N LYS A 294 -18.41 8.28 9.17
CA LYS A 294 -18.74 7.62 10.41
C LYS A 294 -17.49 7.41 11.27
N TRP A 295 -16.36 7.10 10.64
CA TRP A 295 -15.06 7.07 11.33
C TRP A 295 -14.72 8.44 11.92
N CYS A 296 -14.83 9.54 11.15
CA CYS A 296 -14.63 10.90 11.67
C CYS A 296 -15.54 11.19 12.87
N ALA A 297 -16.83 10.87 12.78
CA ALA A 297 -17.77 11.11 13.88
C ALA A 297 -17.41 10.31 15.13
N LEU A 298 -17.03 9.05 15.00
CA LEU A 298 -16.57 8.22 16.13
C LEU A 298 -15.30 8.79 16.77
N VAL A 299 -14.34 9.24 15.96
CA VAL A 299 -13.13 9.88 16.48
C VAL A 299 -13.45 11.19 17.19
N GLU A 300 -14.35 12.01 16.65
CA GLU A 300 -14.79 13.26 17.27
C GLU A 300 -15.49 13.03 18.63
N GLU A 301 -16.21 11.92 18.77
CA GLU A 301 -16.94 11.54 20.00
C GLU A 301 -16.04 10.82 21.02
N ASN A 302 -15.22 9.86 20.57
CA ASN A 302 -14.53 8.89 21.44
C ASN A 302 -13.00 9.05 21.44
N GLY A 303 -12.43 9.88 20.56
CA GLY A 303 -11.00 9.99 20.33
C GLY A 303 -10.42 8.90 19.40
N HIS A 304 -11.23 7.93 18.96
CA HIS A 304 -10.84 6.86 18.03
C HIS A 304 -12.02 6.34 17.20
N GLY A 305 -11.74 5.80 16.04
CA GLY A 305 -12.73 5.15 15.17
C GLY A 305 -12.71 3.62 15.22
N ILE A 306 -12.08 3.01 16.23
CA ILE A 306 -12.01 1.56 16.40
C ILE A 306 -13.41 1.02 16.70
N VAL A 307 -13.87 0.06 15.92
CA VAL A 307 -15.18 -0.59 16.05
C VAL A 307 -15.08 -2.06 16.42
N ASP A 308 -13.91 -2.67 16.25
CA ASP A 308 -13.66 -4.06 16.61
C ASP A 308 -12.20 -4.23 17.00
N GLY A 309 -11.93 -5.25 17.82
CA GLY A 309 -10.58 -5.58 18.24
C GLY A 309 -10.59 -6.67 19.31
N GLU A 310 -9.52 -7.42 19.34
CA GLU A 310 -9.34 -8.50 20.30
C GLU A 310 -7.89 -8.62 20.75
N VAL A 311 -7.71 -9.24 21.92
CA VAL A 311 -6.40 -9.72 22.37
C VAL A 311 -6.27 -11.16 21.86
N LEU A 312 -5.24 -11.42 21.06
CA LEU A 312 -5.04 -12.74 20.48
C LEU A 312 -4.63 -13.75 21.55
N SER A 313 -5.20 -14.94 21.46
CA SER A 313 -4.71 -16.10 22.17
C SER A 313 -3.38 -16.57 21.58
N ARG A 314 -2.60 -17.33 22.33
CA ARG A 314 -1.34 -17.93 21.83
C ARG A 314 -1.54 -18.83 20.60
N SER A 315 -2.70 -19.46 20.47
CA SER A 315 -3.03 -20.27 19.28
C SER A 315 -3.23 -19.38 18.06
N GLN A 316 -4.00 -18.29 18.19
CA GLN A 316 -4.22 -17.33 17.11
C GLN A 316 -2.91 -16.64 16.69
N GLU A 317 -2.04 -16.28 17.65
CA GLU A 317 -0.70 -15.76 17.33
C GLU A 317 0.15 -16.76 16.55
N ALA A 318 0.09 -18.05 16.93
CA ALA A 318 0.84 -19.11 16.22
C ALA A 318 0.27 -19.32 14.79
N ASP A 319 -1.05 -19.29 14.64
CA ASP A 319 -1.70 -19.41 13.33
C ASP A 319 -1.34 -18.22 12.42
N GLU A 320 -1.38 -16.97 12.94
CA GLU A 320 -0.93 -15.79 12.20
C GLU A 320 0.55 -15.89 11.80
N PHE A 321 1.41 -16.30 12.74
CA PHE A 321 2.85 -16.42 12.48
C PHE A 321 3.18 -17.47 11.40
N LEU A 322 2.41 -18.55 11.33
CA LEU A 322 2.59 -19.59 10.29
C LEU A 322 2.14 -19.14 8.90
N LEU A 323 1.33 -18.08 8.80
CA LEU A 323 0.89 -17.49 7.53
C LEU A 323 1.89 -16.47 6.95
N MET A 324 2.84 -16.00 7.77
CA MET A 324 3.92 -15.09 7.37
C MET A 324 5.17 -15.87 6.93
#